data_33ae03aac1e32a97491b18105a40fc5e
#
_entry.id   33ae03aac1e32a97491b18105a40fc5e
#
_cell.length_a   1.000
_cell.length_b   1.000
_cell.length_c   1.000
_cell.angle_alpha   90.00
_cell.angle_beta   90.00
_cell.angle_gamma   90.00
#
_symmetry.space_group_name_H-M   'P 1'
#
loop_
_entity.id
_entity.type
_entity.pdbx_description
1 polymer ?
#
loop_
_entity_poly.entity_id
_entity_poly.type
_entity_poly.pdbx_seq_one_letter_code
_entity_poly.pdbx_strand_id
1 'polypeptide(L)'
;IIAGDFLYIKKYLPESLKNKIIITNTVTSHDVALLKKRGVSLLVTSTPELKGRSFGTNVMEAVLIAASGRRPEELSVEDYHSLIKKMNLLPRIEYLQEQNMDRGKVL
;
A
#
# COMPACT_ATOMS: atom_id res chain seq x y z
N ILE A 1 3.58 6.67 13.31
CA ILE A 1 3.31 6.40 11.88
C ILE A 1 4.52 6.77 11.06
N ILE A 2 4.92 5.87 10.18
CA ILE A 2 6.00 6.11 9.24
C ILE A 2 5.39 6.08 7.84
N ALA A 3 5.54 7.16 7.10
CA ALA A 3 4.94 7.28 5.78
C ALA A 3 5.97 7.76 4.76
N GLY A 4 5.93 7.21 3.57
CA GLY A 4 6.82 7.60 2.47
C GLY A 4 7.07 6.48 1.49
N ASP A 5 7.96 6.73 0.54
CA ASP A 5 8.37 5.73 -0.43
C ASP A 5 9.11 4.59 0.27
N PHE A 6 8.73 3.36 -0.05
CA PHE A 6 9.28 2.23 0.70
C PHE A 6 10.77 2.00 0.49
N LEU A 7 11.28 2.31 -0.68
CA LEU A 7 12.73 2.18 -0.90
C LEU A 7 13.51 3.09 0.04
N TYR A 8 12.97 4.26 0.28
CA TYR A 8 13.57 5.20 1.23
C TYR A 8 13.37 4.73 2.66
N ILE A 9 12.14 4.36 3.01
CA ILE A 9 11.83 3.85 4.35
C ILE A 9 12.72 2.67 4.70
N LYS A 10 12.82 1.71 3.80
CA LYS A 10 13.59 0.48 4.01
C LYS A 10 15.04 0.75 4.35
N LYS A 11 15.60 1.78 3.74
CA LYS A 11 17.00 2.14 3.93
C LYS A 11 17.29 2.60 5.37
N TYR A 12 16.30 3.17 6.04
CA TYR A 12 16.49 3.78 7.35
C TYR A 12 15.65 3.13 8.45
N LEU A 13 15.15 1.92 8.22
CA LEU A 13 14.29 1.25 9.20
C LEU A 13 15.05 0.92 10.49
N PRO A 14 14.49 1.28 11.66
CA PRO A 14 15.00 0.79 12.92
C PRO A 14 14.75 -0.72 13.07
N GLU A 15 15.49 -1.35 13.92
CA GLU A 15 15.32 -2.80 14.15
C GLU A 15 13.97 -3.13 14.76
N SER A 16 13.49 -2.29 15.65
CA SER A 16 12.18 -2.49 16.28
C SER A 16 11.17 -1.49 15.76
N LEU A 17 10.09 -2.02 15.21
CA LEU A 17 8.97 -1.23 14.71
C LEU A 17 7.69 -1.63 15.43
N LYS A 18 7.82 -2.08 16.66
CA LYS A 18 6.68 -2.55 17.44
C LYS A 18 5.60 -1.49 17.55
N ASN A 19 4.39 -1.88 17.22
CA ASN A 19 3.20 -1.02 17.27
C ASN A 19 3.25 0.16 16.30
N LYS A 20 4.12 0.09 15.30
CA LYS A 20 4.17 1.16 14.29
C LYS A 20 3.23 0.86 13.13
N ILE A 21 2.80 1.93 12.50
CA ILE A 21 1.98 1.87 11.29
C ILE A 21 2.84 2.39 10.14
N ILE A 22 2.92 1.62 9.07
CA ILE A 22 3.67 2.01 7.86
C ILE A 22 2.67 2.33 6.76
N ILE A 23 2.79 3.49 6.17
CA ILE A 23 2.00 3.90 4.99
C ILE A 23 2.99 4.15 3.87
N THR A 24 2.89 3.35 2.82
CA THR A 24 3.85 3.42 1.73
C THR A 24 3.21 3.09 0.39
N ASN A 25 4.03 2.94 -0.65
CA ASN A 25 3.53 2.69 -1.99
C ASN A 25 3.71 1.24 -2.42
N THR A 26 4.92 0.79 -2.66
CA THR A 26 5.18 -0.51 -3.27
C THR A 26 6.00 -1.39 -2.35
N VAL A 27 5.47 -2.58 -2.05
CA VAL A 27 6.19 -3.56 -1.24
C VAL A 27 6.11 -4.93 -1.93
N THR A 28 7.13 -5.74 -1.70
CA THR A 28 7.16 -7.13 -2.12
C THR A 28 6.74 -8.01 -0.95
N SER A 29 6.51 -9.30 -1.22
CA SER A 29 6.22 -10.23 -0.14
C SER A 29 7.39 -10.35 0.84
N HIS A 30 8.61 -10.22 0.34
CA HIS A 30 9.80 -10.21 1.17
C HIS A 30 9.81 -8.99 2.12
N ASP A 31 9.43 -7.84 1.60
CA ASP A 31 9.33 -6.62 2.39
C ASP A 31 8.28 -6.75 3.50
N VAL A 32 7.15 -7.35 3.17
CA VAL A 32 6.09 -7.59 4.15
C VAL A 32 6.58 -8.50 5.27
N ALA A 33 7.30 -9.55 4.91
CA ALA A 33 7.86 -10.46 5.90
C ALA A 33 8.85 -9.75 6.82
N LEU A 34 9.67 -8.87 6.26
CA LEU A 34 10.62 -8.08 7.03
C LEU A 34 9.92 -7.18 8.04
N LEU A 35 8.89 -6.46 7.58
CA LEU A 35 8.12 -5.56 8.44
C LEU A 35 7.42 -6.34 9.56
N LYS A 36 6.85 -7.47 9.22
CA LYS A 36 6.21 -8.34 10.21
C LYS A 36 7.19 -8.78 11.28
N LYS A 37 8.37 -9.19 10.85
CA LYS A 37 9.43 -9.63 11.77
C LYS A 37 9.87 -8.53 12.72
N ARG A 38 9.88 -7.29 12.24
CA ARG A 38 10.29 -6.14 13.06
C ARG A 38 9.18 -5.59 13.95
N GLY A 39 7.97 -6.13 13.86
CA GLY A 39 6.90 -5.80 14.77
C GLY A 39 5.88 -4.80 14.28
N VAL A 40 5.93 -4.42 13.02
CA VAL A 40 4.94 -3.50 12.44
C VAL A 40 3.54 -4.05 12.64
N SER A 41 2.64 -3.22 13.16
CA SER A 41 1.28 -3.67 13.44
C SER A 41 0.38 -3.55 12.22
N LEU A 42 0.53 -2.49 11.44
CA LEU A 42 -0.35 -2.23 10.31
C LEU A 42 0.45 -1.70 9.12
N LEU A 43 0.21 -2.29 7.97
CA LEU A 43 0.78 -1.85 6.72
C LEU A 43 -0.32 -1.38 5.80
N VAL A 44 -0.19 -0.17 5.30
CA VAL A 44 -1.10 0.40 4.30
C VAL A 44 -0.29 0.76 3.07
N THR A 45 -0.69 0.24 1.92
CA THR A 45 -0.07 0.63 0.66
C THR A 45 -1.08 1.40 -0.18
N SER A 46 -0.61 2.48 -0.79
CA SER A 46 -1.47 3.37 -1.55
C SER A 46 -1.96 2.76 -2.86
N THR A 47 -1.32 1.69 -3.31
CA THR A 47 -1.70 1.00 -4.54
C THR A 47 -2.17 -0.41 -4.20
N PRO A 48 -3.04 -0.99 -5.04
CA PRO A 48 -3.57 -2.33 -4.76
C PRO A 48 -2.50 -3.41 -4.88
N GLU A 49 -2.79 -4.52 -4.23
CA GLU A 49 -1.94 -5.70 -4.29
C GLU A 49 -2.32 -6.56 -5.49
N LEU A 50 -1.30 -7.09 -6.17
CA LEU A 50 -1.50 -8.09 -7.20
C LEU A 50 -0.43 -9.15 -7.02
N LYS A 51 -0.86 -10.39 -6.75
CA LYS A 51 0.04 -11.53 -6.56
C LYS A 51 1.10 -11.25 -5.49
N GLY A 52 0.67 -10.67 -4.39
CA GLY A 52 1.55 -10.38 -3.25
C GLY A 52 2.38 -9.13 -3.37
N ARG A 53 2.21 -8.36 -4.43
CA ARG A 53 2.96 -7.11 -4.64
C ARG A 53 2.00 -5.95 -4.84
N SER A 54 2.42 -4.80 -4.38
CA SER A 54 1.71 -3.55 -4.71
C SER A 54 2.35 -2.93 -5.94
N PHE A 55 1.53 -2.32 -6.77
CA PHE A 55 2.04 -1.59 -7.92
C PHE A 55 2.71 -0.29 -7.48
N GLY A 56 3.72 0.13 -8.24
CA GLY A 56 4.25 1.46 -8.09
C GLY A 56 3.26 2.49 -8.64
N THR A 57 3.36 3.71 -8.15
CA THR A 57 2.46 4.78 -8.53
C THR A 57 2.47 5.04 -10.04
N ASN A 58 3.67 5.03 -10.63
CA ASN A 58 3.79 5.25 -12.07
C ASN A 58 3.13 4.15 -12.89
N VAL A 59 3.22 2.91 -12.40
CA VAL A 59 2.58 1.78 -13.06
C VAL A 59 1.06 1.94 -13.00
N MET A 60 0.54 2.35 -11.85
CA MET A 60 -0.89 2.57 -11.71
C MET A 60 -1.40 3.65 -12.65
N GLU A 61 -0.68 4.75 -12.76
CA GLU A 61 -1.04 5.81 -13.69
C GLU A 61 -1.09 5.29 -15.12
N ALA A 62 -0.07 4.55 -15.54
CA ALA A 62 -0.02 3.98 -16.87
C ALA A 62 -1.20 3.04 -17.14
N VAL A 63 -1.56 2.22 -16.15
CA VAL A 63 -2.70 1.31 -16.27
C VAL A 63 -4.00 2.08 -16.43
N LEU A 64 -4.19 3.14 -15.65
CA LEU A 64 -5.41 3.95 -15.74
C LEU A 64 -5.52 4.64 -17.09
N ILE A 65 -4.42 5.18 -17.58
CA ILE A 65 -4.40 5.83 -18.90
C ILE A 65 -4.74 4.83 -19.99
N ALA A 66 -4.12 3.66 -19.96
CA ALA A 66 -4.38 2.62 -20.93
C ALA A 66 -5.84 2.16 -20.89
N ALA A 67 -6.39 2.01 -19.69
CA ALA A 67 -7.77 1.58 -19.53
C ALA A 67 -8.77 2.63 -20.03
N SER A 68 -8.41 3.91 -19.98
CA SER A 68 -9.29 4.98 -20.43
C SER A 68 -9.43 5.03 -21.95
N GLY A 69 -8.43 4.55 -22.67
CA GLY A 69 -8.39 4.68 -24.12
C GLY A 69 -8.18 6.11 -24.59
N ARG A 70 -7.82 7.02 -23.68
CA ARG A 70 -7.60 8.43 -23.99
C ARG A 70 -6.17 8.83 -23.66
N ARG A 71 -5.76 9.98 -24.19
CA ARG A 71 -4.42 10.50 -23.91
C ARG A 71 -4.39 11.12 -22.52
N PRO A 72 -3.22 11.15 -21.85
CA PRO A 72 -3.12 11.69 -20.49
C PRO A 72 -3.67 13.11 -20.36
N GLU A 73 -3.41 13.96 -21.34
CA GLU A 73 -3.84 15.35 -21.31
C GLU A 73 -5.36 15.51 -21.42
N GLU A 74 -6.06 14.45 -21.78
CA GLU A 74 -7.52 14.47 -21.89
C GLU A 74 -8.20 14.02 -20.61
N LEU A 75 -7.42 13.59 -19.61
CA LEU A 75 -7.95 13.04 -18.36
C LEU A 75 -7.93 14.09 -17.26
N SER A 76 -9.09 14.30 -16.63
CA SER A 76 -9.23 15.16 -15.47
C SER A 76 -9.03 14.34 -14.19
N VAL A 77 -8.95 15.02 -13.05
CA VAL A 77 -8.87 14.34 -11.75
C VAL A 77 -10.11 13.47 -11.54
N GLU A 78 -11.28 13.97 -11.94
CA GLU A 78 -12.51 13.20 -11.82
C GLU A 78 -12.50 11.96 -12.70
N ASP A 79 -11.87 12.03 -13.86
CA ASP A 79 -11.73 10.87 -14.74
C ASP A 79 -10.89 9.79 -14.06
N TYR A 80 -9.79 10.17 -13.44
CA TYR A 80 -8.95 9.22 -12.69
C TYR A 80 -9.71 8.59 -11.52
N HIS A 81 -10.44 9.40 -10.77
CA HIS A 81 -11.23 8.89 -9.65
C HIS A 81 -12.28 7.89 -10.13
N SER A 82 -12.94 8.19 -11.25
CA SER A 82 -13.95 7.30 -11.82
C SER A 82 -13.34 5.98 -12.25
N LEU A 83 -12.15 6.01 -12.86
CA LEU A 83 -11.46 4.81 -13.28
C LEU A 83 -11.04 3.94 -12.10
N ILE A 84 -10.49 4.56 -11.07
CA ILE A 84 -10.09 3.87 -9.85
C ILE A 84 -11.29 3.14 -9.24
N LYS A 85 -12.42 3.85 -9.14
CA LYS A 85 -13.63 3.28 -8.58
C LYS A 85 -14.18 2.16 -9.45
N LYS A 86 -14.22 2.39 -10.76
CA LYS A 86 -14.74 1.41 -11.71
C LYS A 86 -13.91 0.13 -11.75
N MET A 87 -12.60 0.26 -11.63
CA MET A 87 -11.69 -0.87 -11.63
C MET A 87 -11.52 -1.49 -10.24
N ASN A 88 -12.18 -0.91 -9.25
CA ASN A 88 -12.11 -1.39 -7.86
C ASN A 88 -10.68 -1.47 -7.32
N LEU A 89 -9.91 -0.43 -7.60
CA LEU A 89 -8.52 -0.36 -7.17
C LEU A 89 -8.45 0.24 -5.76
N LEU A 90 -8.46 -0.63 -4.77
CA LEU A 90 -8.45 -0.20 -3.37
C LEU A 90 -7.06 -0.30 -2.78
N PRO A 91 -6.71 0.58 -1.83
CA PRO A 91 -5.45 0.45 -1.13
C PRO A 91 -5.42 -0.85 -0.35
N ARG A 92 -4.21 -1.40 -0.19
CA ARG A 92 -4.00 -2.59 0.60
C ARG A 92 -3.88 -2.19 2.06
N ILE A 93 -4.64 -2.86 2.91
CA ILE A 93 -4.56 -2.68 4.36
C ILE A 93 -4.30 -4.05 4.96
N GLU A 94 -3.20 -4.20 5.66
CA GLU A 94 -2.81 -5.49 6.17
C GLU A 94 -2.29 -5.40 7.60
N TYR A 95 -2.91 -6.17 8.48
CA TYR A 95 -2.47 -6.29 9.86
C TYR A 95 -1.39 -7.35 9.91
N LEU A 96 -0.17 -6.93 10.23
CA LEU A 96 1.00 -7.82 10.16
C LEU A 96 1.24 -8.64 11.42
N GLN A 97 0.74 -8.16 12.56
CA GLN A 97 0.88 -8.91 13.79
C GLN A 97 -0.37 -9.72 14.04
N GLU A 98 -0.17 -10.88 14.62
CA GLU A 98 -1.30 -11.68 15.02
C GLU A 98 -2.14 -10.87 15.98
N GLN A 99 -3.42 -10.69 15.62
CA GLN A 99 -4.32 -9.93 16.45
C GLN A 99 -4.57 -10.71 17.72
N ASN A 100 -4.22 -10.10 18.80
CA ASN A 100 -4.57 -10.64 20.09
C ASN A 100 -6.08 -10.55 20.20
N MET A 101 -6.72 -11.69 20.35
CA MET A 101 -8.17 -11.73 20.46
C MET A 101 -8.68 -10.92 21.62
N ASP A 102 -7.89 -10.84 22.68
CA ASP A 102 -8.23 -10.02 23.83
C ASP A 102 -8.33 -8.56 23.46
N ARG A 103 -7.40 -8.10 22.66
CA ARG A 103 -7.41 -6.74 22.21
C ARG A 103 -8.62 -6.46 21.34
N GLY A 104 -8.99 -7.40 20.51
CA GLY A 104 -10.18 -7.28 19.70
C GLY A 104 -11.43 -7.27 20.53
N LYS A 105 -11.43 -7.99 21.64
CA LYS A 105 -12.59 -8.07 22.52
C LYS A 105 -12.70 -6.89 23.44
N VAL A 106 -11.59 -6.32 23.79
CA VAL A 106 -11.56 -5.18 24.69
C VAL A 106 -12.30 -3.99 24.11
N LEU A 107 -12.48 -4.03 22.86
CA LEU A 107 -13.20 -2.97 22.16
C LEU A 107 -14.69 -2.96 22.41
#